data_b0b3a9c61fb9a846db85b818368edad4
#
_entry.id   b0b3a9c61fb9a846db85b818368edad4
#
_cell.length_a   1.000
_cell.length_b   1.000
_cell.length_c   1.000
_cell.angle_alpha   90.00
_cell.angle_beta   90.00
_cell.angle_gamma   90.00
#
_symmetry.space_group_name_H-M   'P 1'
#
loop_
_entity.id
_entity.type
_entity.pdbx_description
1 polymer ?
#
loop_
_entity_poly.entity_id
_entity_poly.type
_entity_poly.pdbx_seq_one_letter_code
_entity_poly.pdbx_strand_id
1 'polypeptide(L)'
;TGNDFVYNGDKPVVVDFWATWCGPCMRLLPKMEELAEKYKGKVMFYKVNADKEKDLCKHFGVQALPTLFFIPVGGKPIIEVGATPEKYMQIIEEQLLK
;
A
#
# COMPACT_ATOMS: atom_id res chain seq x y z
N THR A 1 8.80 13.19 6.67
CA THR A 1 7.82 12.17 7.08
C THR A 1 7.09 11.63 5.87
N GLY A 2 6.38 10.50 6.07
CA GLY A 2 5.57 9.92 5.00
C GLY A 2 4.48 10.85 4.48
N ASN A 3 3.99 11.77 5.31
CA ASN A 3 2.93 12.70 4.94
C ASN A 3 3.39 13.80 3.98
N ASP A 4 4.70 14.06 3.96
CA ASP A 4 5.28 15.10 3.10
C ASP A 4 5.81 14.51 1.79
N PHE A 5 5.69 13.21 1.63
CA PHE A 5 6.20 12.52 0.46
C PHE A 5 5.37 12.86 -0.79
N VAL A 6 6.06 13.24 -1.87
CA VAL A 6 5.45 13.43 -3.18
C VAL A 6 6.13 12.49 -4.15
N TYR A 7 5.36 11.57 -4.72
CA TYR A 7 5.87 10.58 -5.65
C TYR A 7 5.76 11.10 -7.08
N ASN A 8 6.88 11.11 -7.78
CA ASN A 8 6.95 11.62 -9.15
C ASN A 8 7.24 10.53 -10.19
N GLY A 9 6.98 9.27 -9.87
CA GLY A 9 7.07 8.19 -10.84
C GLY A 9 6.00 8.29 -11.91
N ASP A 10 6.05 7.40 -12.90
CA ASP A 10 5.10 7.45 -14.02
C ASP A 10 3.82 6.65 -13.77
N LYS A 11 3.80 5.79 -12.76
CA LYS A 11 2.62 5.01 -12.40
C LYS A 11 2.34 5.11 -10.92
N PRO A 12 1.06 5.08 -10.50
CA PRO A 12 0.75 5.05 -9.07
C PRO A 12 1.22 3.75 -8.42
N VAL A 13 1.39 3.79 -7.11
CA VAL A 13 1.98 2.70 -6.35
C VAL A 13 1.10 2.35 -5.15
N VAL A 14 0.98 1.06 -4.87
CA VAL A 14 0.39 0.56 -3.63
C VAL A 14 1.49 -0.16 -2.85
N VAL A 15 1.67 0.22 -1.58
CA VAL A 15 2.67 -0.40 -0.71
C VAL A 15 1.96 -1.01 0.49
N ASP A 16 2.15 -2.32 0.68
CA ASP A 16 1.56 -3.08 1.79
C ASP A 16 2.63 -3.43 2.81
N PHE A 17 2.54 -2.82 3.99
CA PHE A 17 3.42 -3.14 5.12
C PHE A 17 2.79 -4.28 5.90
N TRP A 18 3.52 -5.39 6.01
CA TRP A 18 3.01 -6.65 6.57
C TRP A 18 4.07 -7.36 7.41
N ALA A 19 3.66 -8.39 8.13
CA ALA A 19 4.56 -9.28 8.86
C ALA A 19 3.97 -10.68 8.92
N THR A 20 4.85 -11.69 9.05
CA THR A 20 4.40 -13.07 9.07
C THR A 20 3.55 -13.43 10.28
N TRP A 21 3.77 -12.74 11.42
CA TRP A 21 3.01 -12.95 12.65
C TRP A 21 1.66 -12.21 12.66
N CYS A 22 1.41 -11.41 11.67
CA CYS A 22 0.17 -10.63 11.59
C CYS A 22 -0.90 -11.41 10.83
N GLY A 23 -1.86 -11.96 11.54
CA GLY A 23 -2.94 -12.74 10.92
C GLY A 23 -3.71 -11.99 9.84
N PRO A 24 -4.22 -10.78 10.11
CA PRO A 24 -4.91 -10.00 9.07
C PRO A 24 -4.06 -9.73 7.85
N CYS A 25 -2.74 -9.48 8.04
CA CYS A 25 -1.81 -9.29 6.92
C CYS A 25 -1.76 -10.51 6.02
N MET A 26 -1.64 -11.68 6.65
CA MET A 26 -1.52 -12.94 5.91
C MET A 26 -2.80 -13.27 5.16
N ARG A 27 -3.95 -13.01 5.77
CA ARG A 27 -5.24 -13.23 5.10
C ARG A 27 -5.45 -12.26 3.92
N LEU A 28 -4.79 -11.12 3.96
CA LEU A 28 -4.90 -10.11 2.91
C LEU A 28 -4.06 -10.42 1.67
N LEU A 29 -3.03 -11.26 1.79
CA LEU A 29 -2.12 -11.53 0.67
C LEU A 29 -2.82 -12.01 -0.60
N PRO A 30 -3.77 -12.96 -0.56
CA PRO A 30 -4.44 -13.37 -1.80
C PRO A 30 -5.17 -12.22 -2.47
N LYS A 31 -5.78 -11.33 -1.69
CA LYS A 31 -6.47 -10.16 -2.24
C LYS A 31 -5.49 -9.20 -2.90
N MET A 32 -4.34 -9.00 -2.28
CA MET A 32 -3.31 -8.12 -2.85
C MET A 32 -2.77 -8.69 -4.16
N GLU A 33 -2.57 -10.00 -4.23
CA GLU A 33 -2.14 -10.65 -5.47
C GLU A 33 -3.19 -10.50 -6.57
N GLU A 34 -4.46 -10.67 -6.23
CA GLU A 34 -5.57 -10.49 -7.14
C GLU A 34 -5.59 -9.06 -7.72
N LEU A 35 -5.44 -8.07 -6.85
CA LEU A 35 -5.43 -6.67 -7.28
C LEU A 35 -4.19 -6.35 -8.14
N ALA A 36 -3.03 -6.89 -7.77
CA ALA A 36 -1.81 -6.69 -8.55
C ALA A 36 -1.96 -7.23 -9.96
N GLU A 37 -2.62 -8.39 -10.11
CA GLU A 37 -2.88 -8.96 -11.43
C GLU A 37 -3.90 -8.12 -12.21
N LYS A 38 -4.98 -7.70 -11.53
CA LYS A 38 -6.02 -6.90 -12.17
C LYS A 38 -5.48 -5.58 -12.74
N TYR A 39 -4.58 -4.93 -12.00
CA TYR A 39 -4.07 -3.61 -12.37
C TYR A 39 -2.66 -3.67 -12.94
N LYS A 40 -2.23 -4.82 -13.39
CA LYS A 40 -0.91 -5.01 -13.99
C LYS A 40 -0.70 -4.01 -15.14
N GLY A 41 0.45 -3.33 -15.11
CA GLY A 41 0.77 -2.31 -16.10
C GLY A 41 0.19 -0.94 -15.82
N LYS A 42 -0.75 -0.83 -14.87
CA LYS A 42 -1.39 0.45 -14.51
C LYS A 42 -1.00 0.94 -13.12
N VAL A 43 -0.84 0.02 -12.18
CA VAL A 43 -0.48 0.31 -10.78
C VAL A 43 0.63 -0.63 -10.37
N MET A 44 1.64 -0.10 -9.71
CA MET A 44 2.74 -0.90 -9.15
C MET A 44 2.38 -1.34 -7.75
N PHE A 45 2.60 -2.61 -7.43
CA PHE A 45 2.29 -3.15 -6.10
C PHE A 45 3.58 -3.65 -5.45
N TYR A 46 3.82 -3.22 -4.22
CA TYR A 46 4.98 -3.64 -3.42
C TYR A 46 4.55 -4.12 -2.06
N LYS A 47 5.29 -5.10 -1.52
CA LYS A 47 5.11 -5.59 -0.16
C LYS A 47 6.37 -5.26 0.62
N VAL A 48 6.20 -4.74 1.83
CA VAL A 48 7.32 -4.45 2.73
C VAL A 48 7.15 -5.28 3.99
N ASN A 49 8.10 -6.18 4.25
CA ASN A 49 8.12 -6.96 5.49
C ASN A 49 8.60 -6.04 6.62
N ALA A 50 7.70 -5.73 7.54
CA ALA A 50 7.96 -4.75 8.58
C ALA A 50 9.09 -5.17 9.53
N ASP A 51 9.28 -6.47 9.74
CA ASP A 51 10.34 -6.95 10.62
C ASP A 51 11.73 -6.80 9.99
N LYS A 52 11.79 -6.86 8.67
CA LYS A 52 13.06 -6.76 7.93
C LYS A 52 13.40 -5.32 7.56
N GLU A 53 12.39 -4.47 7.39
CA GLU A 53 12.55 -3.10 6.90
C GLU A 53 12.10 -2.09 7.95
N LYS A 54 12.71 -2.15 9.12
CA LYS A 54 12.32 -1.30 10.26
C LYS A 54 12.54 0.18 10.00
N ASP A 55 13.61 0.51 9.31
CA ASP A 55 13.90 1.91 8.96
C ASP A 55 12.86 2.47 8.00
N LEU A 56 12.41 1.66 7.07
CA LEU A 56 11.39 2.07 6.11
C LEU A 56 10.04 2.28 6.81
N CYS A 57 9.68 1.39 7.73
CA CYS A 57 8.48 1.56 8.54
C CYS A 57 8.54 2.86 9.34
N LYS A 58 9.67 3.15 9.94
CA LYS A 58 9.86 4.38 10.71
C LYS A 58 9.73 5.60 9.81
N HIS A 59 10.35 5.55 8.63
CA HIS A 59 10.28 6.64 7.67
C HIS A 59 8.84 6.95 7.25
N PHE A 60 8.03 5.93 7.02
CA PHE A 60 6.63 6.10 6.63
C PHE A 60 5.68 6.24 7.81
N GLY A 61 6.18 6.18 9.04
CA GLY A 61 5.35 6.33 10.22
C GLY A 61 4.39 5.18 10.48
N VAL A 62 4.76 3.97 10.06
CA VAL A 62 3.92 2.78 10.23
C VAL A 62 3.98 2.31 11.68
N GLN A 63 2.82 2.27 12.36
CA GLN A 63 2.72 1.88 13.75
C GLN A 63 1.85 0.64 13.98
N ALA A 64 1.08 0.24 12.98
CA ALA A 64 0.20 -0.92 13.06
C ALA A 64 0.21 -1.66 11.74
N LEU A 65 -0.13 -2.94 11.75
CA LEU A 65 -0.13 -3.78 10.56
C LEU A 65 -1.48 -4.45 10.35
N PRO A 66 -1.93 -4.60 9.11
CA PRO A 66 -1.29 -4.05 7.92
C PRO A 66 -1.50 -2.55 7.81
N THR A 67 -0.59 -1.86 7.16
CA THR A 67 -0.79 -0.48 6.72
C THR A 67 -0.53 -0.44 5.22
N LEU A 68 -1.47 0.10 4.46
CA LEU A 68 -1.33 0.26 3.03
C LEU A 68 -1.24 1.73 2.67
N PHE A 69 -0.29 2.04 1.80
CA PHE A 69 -0.18 3.35 1.20
C PHE A 69 -0.62 3.24 -0.25
N PHE A 70 -1.60 4.07 -0.63
CA PHE A 70 -2.04 4.21 -2.02
C PHE A 70 -1.50 5.54 -2.51
N ILE A 71 -0.51 5.47 -3.39
CA ILE A 71 0.30 6.65 -3.74
C ILE A 71 0.02 7.07 -5.18
N PRO A 72 -0.75 8.17 -5.36
CA PRO A 72 -0.99 8.68 -6.71
C PRO A 72 0.25 9.38 -7.25
N VAL A 73 0.35 9.48 -8.57
CA VAL A 73 1.40 10.27 -9.20
C VAL A 73 1.13 11.75 -8.92
N GLY A 74 2.08 12.41 -8.28
CA GLY A 74 2.00 13.84 -8.01
C GLY A 74 1.05 14.26 -6.90
N GLY A 75 0.39 13.30 -6.23
CA GLY A 75 -0.54 13.60 -5.15
C GLY A 75 -0.09 13.07 -3.81
N LYS A 76 -0.90 13.32 -2.79
CA LYS A 76 -0.62 12.83 -1.43
C LYS A 76 -1.05 11.38 -1.28
N PRO A 77 -0.30 10.56 -0.52
CA PRO A 77 -0.71 9.19 -0.26
C PRO A 77 -2.02 9.10 0.50
N ILE A 78 -2.82 8.09 0.15
CA ILE A 78 -3.99 7.69 0.92
C ILE A 78 -3.54 6.52 1.79
N ILE A 79 -3.78 6.60 3.08
CA ILE A 79 -3.28 5.63 4.05
C ILE A 79 -4.43 4.86 4.65
N GLU A 80 -4.39 3.52 4.55
CA GLU A 80 -5.38 2.65 5.18
C GLU A 80 -4.68 1.81 6.24
N VAL A 81 -5.10 1.96 7.49
CA VAL A 81 -4.58 1.19 8.62
C VAL A 81 -5.57 0.07 8.93
N GLY A 82 -5.04 -1.15 9.06
CA GLY A 82 -5.87 -2.34 9.19
C GLY A 82 -6.27 -2.89 7.84
N ALA A 83 -6.84 -4.10 7.83
CA ALA A 83 -7.27 -4.77 6.61
C ALA A 83 -8.66 -4.29 6.23
N THR A 84 -8.77 -3.55 5.13
CA THR A 84 -10.03 -3.02 4.62
C THR A 84 -10.16 -3.33 3.12
N PRO A 85 -10.10 -4.63 2.74
CA PRO A 85 -10.02 -5.01 1.32
C PRO A 85 -11.20 -4.52 0.49
N GLU A 86 -12.37 -4.33 1.09
CA GLU A 86 -13.56 -3.83 0.40
C GLU A 86 -13.41 -2.40 -0.10
N LYS A 87 -12.42 -1.66 0.41
CA LYS A 87 -12.16 -0.27 -0.01
C LYS A 87 -11.11 -0.14 -1.10
N TYR A 88 -10.28 -1.15 -1.29
CA TYR A 88 -9.05 -0.99 -2.08
C TYR A 88 -9.32 -0.71 -3.55
N MET A 89 -10.25 -1.43 -4.15
CA MET A 89 -10.56 -1.23 -5.55
C MET A 89 -11.11 0.19 -5.80
N GLN A 90 -11.97 0.66 -4.90
CA GLN A 90 -12.52 2.01 -5.01
C GLN A 90 -11.42 3.07 -4.89
N ILE A 91 -10.50 2.90 -3.95
CA ILE A 91 -9.38 3.84 -3.79
C ILE A 91 -8.54 3.88 -5.06
N ILE A 92 -8.21 2.70 -5.61
CA ILE A 92 -7.42 2.62 -6.84
C ILE A 92 -8.14 3.31 -7.99
N GLU A 93 -9.41 2.99 -8.21
CA GLU A 93 -10.15 3.54 -9.35
C GLU A 93 -10.38 5.04 -9.22
N GLU A 94 -10.68 5.53 -8.02
CA GLU A 94 -11.07 6.93 -7.84
C GLU A 94 -9.92 7.86 -7.50
N GLN A 95 -8.85 7.33 -6.86
CA GLN A 95 -7.77 8.17 -6.37
C GLN A 95 -6.46 7.96 -7.13
N LEU A 96 -6.23 6.79 -7.68
CA LEU A 96 -4.96 6.50 -8.36
C LEU A 96 -5.08 6.58 -9.88
N LEU A 97 -6.18 6.13 -10.45
CA LEU A 97 -6.34 6.01 -11.90
C LEU A 97 -7.15 7.12 -12.54
N LYS A 98 -7.65 8.03 -11.75
CA LYS A 98 -8.43 9.16 -12.29
C LYS A 98 -7.58 10.35 -12.64
#